data_ef3c86db0c47a54e7bb42bc2ffac3f2b
#
_entry.id   ef3c86db0c47a54e7bb42bc2ffac3f2b
#
_cell.length_a   1.000
_cell.length_b   1.000
_cell.length_c   1.000
_cell.angle_alpha   90.00
_cell.angle_beta   90.00
_cell.angle_gamma   90.00
#
_symmetry.space_group_name_H-M   'P 1'
#
loop_
_entity.id
_entity.type
_entity.pdbx_description
1 polymer ?
#
loop_
_entity_poly.entity_id
_entity_poly.type
_entity_poly.pdbx_seq_one_letter_code
_entity_poly.pdbx_strand_id
1 'polypeptide(L)'
;IIRNFFTLLCKELRLYIPNISSILNEYIDLLLNEESVKPLKVISKSLLKIFNKQKEPYKDIKTNLEQSKHKIVVFIDDIDRLNADEIKEVLCLIRNTANFPFVQFIVAYDKDYVCETLKRDGIYNPELYLEKFFNTEISLPKSEERIICNELLTRISKTINTIWGIPKEDTRIHDMVYYRSDDYTNSIIDCILVPKILYTIRDVIRFHNLFYLLSETYKEQSAETEIEFQDLFYLLCHKDGQARR
;
A
#
# COMPACT_ATOMS: atom_id res chain seq x y z
N ILE A 1 -13.77 12.58 -2.52
CA ILE A 1 -13.60 11.11 -2.58
C ILE A 1 -14.87 10.46 -3.11
N ILE A 2 -16.05 10.68 -2.51
CA ILE A 2 -17.32 10.05 -2.86
C ILE A 2 -17.67 10.23 -4.34
N ARG A 3 -17.64 11.46 -4.87
CA ARG A 3 -17.95 11.72 -6.29
C ARG A 3 -17.03 10.94 -7.23
N ASN A 4 -15.72 10.93 -6.98
CA ASN A 4 -14.76 10.22 -7.82
C ASN A 4 -14.99 8.71 -7.80
N PHE A 5 -15.27 8.16 -6.62
CA PHE A 5 -15.61 6.75 -6.47
C PHE A 5 -16.83 6.36 -7.34
N PHE A 6 -17.94 7.08 -7.19
CA PHE A 6 -19.14 6.76 -7.96
C PHE A 6 -19.00 7.01 -9.45
N THR A 7 -18.19 7.99 -9.86
CA THR A 7 -17.86 8.21 -11.28
C THR A 7 -17.11 7.01 -11.86
N LEU A 8 -16.13 6.48 -11.13
CA LEU A 8 -15.41 5.27 -11.55
C LEU A 8 -16.33 4.04 -11.57
N LEU A 9 -17.12 3.85 -10.52
CA LEU A 9 -18.08 2.76 -10.44
C LEU A 9 -19.09 2.81 -11.60
N CYS A 10 -19.59 3.99 -11.92
CA CYS A 10 -20.47 4.21 -13.06
C CYS A 10 -19.81 3.85 -14.40
N LYS A 11 -18.54 4.26 -14.59
CA LYS A 11 -17.78 3.93 -15.80
C LYS A 11 -17.64 2.42 -16.01
N GLU A 12 -17.37 1.69 -14.96
CA GLU A 12 -17.20 0.24 -15.05
C GLU A 12 -18.55 -0.49 -15.20
N LEU A 13 -19.56 -0.11 -14.43
CA LEU A 13 -20.86 -0.79 -14.41
C LEU A 13 -21.68 -0.60 -15.67
N ARG A 14 -21.53 0.53 -16.38
CA ARG A 14 -22.29 0.82 -17.61
C ARG A 14 -22.11 -0.23 -18.70
N LEU A 15 -21.02 -1.01 -18.66
CA LEU A 15 -20.76 -2.10 -19.61
C LEU A 15 -21.62 -3.33 -19.36
N TYR A 16 -22.14 -3.48 -18.15
CA TYR A 16 -22.86 -4.66 -17.69
C TYR A 16 -24.33 -4.39 -17.35
N ILE A 17 -24.66 -3.16 -16.95
CA ILE A 17 -25.98 -2.79 -16.46
C ILE A 17 -26.47 -1.57 -17.28
N PRO A 18 -27.46 -1.75 -18.15
CA PRO A 18 -28.07 -0.66 -18.86
C PRO A 18 -28.67 0.39 -17.91
N ASN A 19 -28.57 1.67 -18.27
CA ASN A 19 -29.10 2.80 -17.51
C ASN A 19 -28.55 3.02 -16.09
N ILE A 20 -27.57 2.24 -15.63
CA ILE A 20 -26.97 2.41 -14.30
C ILE A 20 -26.39 3.82 -14.12
N SER A 21 -25.91 4.43 -15.21
CA SER A 21 -25.30 5.77 -15.17
C SER A 21 -26.28 6.85 -14.74
N SER A 22 -27.54 6.81 -15.19
CA SER A 22 -28.56 7.79 -14.80
C SER A 22 -28.93 7.62 -13.32
N ILE A 23 -29.10 6.39 -12.88
CA ILE A 23 -29.47 6.06 -11.49
C ILE A 23 -28.35 6.44 -10.53
N LEU A 24 -27.09 6.11 -10.87
CA LEU A 24 -25.92 6.47 -10.05
C LEU A 24 -25.71 8.00 -10.00
N ASN A 25 -25.90 8.71 -11.11
CA ASN A 25 -25.80 10.17 -11.12
C ASN A 25 -26.88 10.81 -10.25
N GLU A 26 -28.12 10.34 -10.33
CA GLU A 26 -29.19 10.81 -9.43
C GLU A 26 -28.84 10.54 -7.97
N TYR A 27 -28.30 9.37 -7.65
CA TYR A 27 -27.85 9.04 -6.30
C TYR A 27 -26.71 9.94 -5.82
N ILE A 28 -25.71 10.22 -6.68
CA ILE A 28 -24.62 11.15 -6.39
C ILE A 28 -25.15 12.55 -6.12
N ASP A 29 -26.05 13.04 -6.97
CA ASP A 29 -26.62 14.38 -6.81
C ASP A 29 -27.40 14.51 -5.52
N LEU A 30 -28.13 13.47 -5.12
CA LEU A 30 -28.78 13.42 -3.81
C LEU A 30 -27.79 13.41 -2.64
N LEU A 31 -26.69 12.68 -2.76
CA LEU A 31 -25.63 12.66 -1.73
C LEU A 31 -24.92 14.01 -1.58
N LEU A 32 -24.73 14.74 -2.67
CA LEU A 32 -23.94 15.96 -2.71
C LEU A 32 -24.73 17.25 -2.59
N ASN A 33 -26.03 17.25 -2.97
CA ASN A 33 -26.89 18.43 -2.91
C ASN A 33 -27.41 18.76 -1.50
N GLU A 34 -27.19 17.90 -0.52
CA GLU A 34 -27.36 18.28 0.87
C GLU A 34 -26.15 19.10 1.35
N GLU A 35 -26.02 20.33 0.86
CA GLU A 35 -25.03 21.34 1.27
C GLU A 35 -24.97 21.67 2.77
N SER A 36 -25.69 20.95 3.60
CA SER A 36 -25.71 21.09 5.07
C SER A 36 -24.74 20.13 5.78
N VAL A 37 -23.87 19.41 5.08
CA VAL A 37 -22.86 18.56 5.70
C VAL A 37 -21.67 19.40 6.13
N LYS A 38 -21.87 20.22 7.15
CA LYS A 38 -20.79 20.77 7.99
C LYS A 38 -20.04 19.61 8.65
N PRO A 39 -18.74 19.80 8.93
CA PRO A 39 -17.81 18.70 9.20
C PRO A 39 -18.32 17.78 10.32
N LEU A 40 -18.34 16.56 10.04
CA LEU A 40 -18.32 15.28 10.80
C LEU A 40 -18.94 15.17 12.20
N LYS A 41 -19.21 16.21 12.95
CA LYS A 41 -19.89 16.10 14.26
C LYS A 41 -21.40 15.76 14.16
N VAL A 42 -21.95 15.79 12.95
CA VAL A 42 -23.41 15.59 12.69
C VAL A 42 -23.72 14.37 11.83
N ILE A 43 -22.68 13.66 11.33
CA ILE A 43 -22.85 12.57 10.37
C ILE A 43 -23.75 11.43 10.86
N SER A 44 -23.74 11.11 12.14
CA SER A 44 -24.56 10.00 12.66
C SER A 44 -26.08 10.24 12.59
N LYS A 45 -26.53 11.48 12.76
CA LYS A 45 -27.97 11.81 12.73
C LYS A 45 -28.45 12.28 11.35
N SER A 46 -27.60 12.97 10.60
CA SER A 46 -27.94 13.46 9.26
C SER A 46 -27.94 12.35 8.23
N LEU A 47 -26.99 11.39 8.30
CA LEU A 47 -26.96 10.21 7.42
C LEU A 47 -28.23 9.35 7.59
N LEU A 48 -28.74 9.19 8.82
CA LEU A 48 -30.01 8.49 9.04
C LEU A 48 -31.21 9.19 8.39
N LYS A 49 -31.21 10.53 8.32
CA LYS A 49 -32.23 11.30 7.60
C LYS A 49 -32.07 11.20 6.08
N ILE A 50 -30.83 11.19 5.59
CA ILE A 50 -30.47 11.00 4.18
C ILE A 50 -30.95 9.63 3.71
N PHE A 51 -30.65 8.56 4.46
CA PHE A 51 -31.12 7.21 4.15
C PHE A 51 -32.65 7.09 4.04
N ASN A 52 -33.41 7.88 4.78
CA ASN A 52 -34.86 7.84 4.71
C ASN A 52 -35.45 8.56 3.49
N LYS A 53 -34.74 9.56 2.93
CA LYS A 53 -35.17 10.29 1.72
C LYS A 53 -34.64 9.67 0.40
N GLN A 54 -33.56 8.89 0.45
CA GLN A 54 -32.86 8.33 -0.73
C GLN A 54 -33.34 6.89 -1.06
N LYS A 55 -34.49 6.48 -0.59
CA LYS A 55 -34.95 5.09 -0.74
C LYS A 55 -35.07 4.63 -2.20
N GLU A 56 -35.50 5.50 -3.11
CA GLU A 56 -35.74 5.13 -4.50
C GLU A 56 -34.45 4.85 -5.30
N PRO A 57 -33.48 5.79 -5.48
CA PRO A 57 -32.29 5.52 -6.27
C PRO A 57 -31.40 4.42 -5.66
N TYR A 58 -31.30 4.35 -4.34
CA TYR A 58 -30.56 3.27 -3.68
C TYR A 58 -31.19 1.90 -3.94
N LYS A 59 -32.54 1.82 -3.89
CA LYS A 59 -33.28 0.60 -4.16
C LYS A 59 -33.11 0.17 -5.63
N ASP A 60 -33.11 1.12 -6.54
CA ASP A 60 -32.94 0.85 -7.96
C ASP A 60 -31.53 0.34 -8.26
N ILE A 61 -30.48 0.96 -7.69
CA ILE A 61 -29.12 0.46 -7.78
C ILE A 61 -29.03 -0.98 -7.25
N LYS A 62 -29.58 -1.21 -6.06
CA LYS A 62 -29.62 -2.53 -5.43
C LYS A 62 -30.29 -3.58 -6.33
N THR A 63 -31.47 -3.27 -6.85
CA THR A 63 -32.24 -4.19 -7.71
C THR A 63 -31.43 -4.50 -9.01
N ASN A 64 -30.86 -3.48 -9.64
CA ASN A 64 -30.06 -3.68 -10.86
C ASN A 64 -28.81 -4.54 -10.59
N LEU A 65 -28.12 -4.34 -9.46
CA LEU A 65 -26.97 -5.15 -9.08
C LEU A 65 -27.37 -6.61 -8.77
N GLU A 66 -28.48 -6.82 -8.07
CA GLU A 66 -29.03 -8.16 -7.80
C GLU A 66 -29.40 -8.91 -9.09
N GLN A 67 -29.99 -8.21 -10.06
CA GLN A 67 -30.35 -8.80 -11.35
C GLN A 67 -29.15 -9.14 -12.21
N SER A 68 -28.11 -8.31 -12.15
CA SER A 68 -26.88 -8.53 -12.92
C SER A 68 -26.09 -9.75 -12.44
N LYS A 69 -26.19 -10.09 -11.14
CA LYS A 69 -25.43 -11.17 -10.46
C LYS A 69 -23.92 -11.04 -10.56
N HIS A 70 -23.40 -9.90 -11.02
CA HIS A 70 -21.96 -9.65 -11.08
C HIS A 70 -21.44 -9.29 -9.70
N LYS A 71 -20.33 -9.93 -9.31
CA LYS A 71 -19.57 -9.54 -8.11
C LYS A 71 -18.65 -8.39 -8.46
N ILE A 72 -18.72 -7.34 -7.67
CA ILE A 72 -17.88 -6.16 -7.80
C ILE A 72 -16.89 -6.17 -6.64
N VAL A 73 -15.60 -6.14 -6.93
CA VAL A 73 -14.56 -6.03 -5.92
C VAL A 73 -13.91 -4.67 -6.08
N VAL A 74 -13.94 -3.88 -5.02
CA VAL A 74 -13.36 -2.53 -4.97
C VAL A 74 -12.11 -2.59 -4.11
N PHE A 75 -10.96 -2.29 -4.74
CA PHE A 75 -9.70 -2.16 -4.02
C PHE A 75 -9.48 -0.70 -3.65
N ILE A 76 -9.22 -0.45 -2.38
CA ILE A 76 -8.85 0.86 -1.84
C ILE A 76 -7.47 0.72 -1.22
N ASP A 77 -6.52 1.51 -1.71
CA ASP A 77 -5.14 1.52 -1.25
C ASP A 77 -4.74 2.90 -0.75
N ASP A 78 -3.62 2.98 -0.03
CA ASP A 78 -3.02 4.24 0.45
C ASP A 78 -3.92 5.08 1.39
N ILE A 79 -4.80 4.47 2.18
CA ILE A 79 -5.62 5.21 3.18
C ILE A 79 -4.74 5.91 4.22
N ASP A 80 -3.57 5.36 4.49
CA ASP A 80 -2.57 5.93 5.39
C ASP A 80 -1.95 7.25 4.88
N ARG A 81 -2.18 7.63 3.63
CA ARG A 81 -1.77 8.96 3.10
C ARG A 81 -2.82 10.04 3.30
N LEU A 82 -3.99 9.69 3.78
CA LEU A 82 -5.12 10.59 3.97
C LEU A 82 -5.08 11.26 5.35
N ASN A 83 -5.67 12.44 5.44
CA ASN A 83 -5.94 13.05 6.73
C ASN A 83 -7.14 12.40 7.45
N ALA A 84 -7.36 12.73 8.72
CA ALA A 84 -8.38 12.09 9.53
C ALA A 84 -9.81 12.25 8.96
N ASP A 85 -10.13 13.39 8.38
CA ASP A 85 -11.46 13.62 7.81
C ASP A 85 -11.67 12.82 6.53
N GLU A 86 -10.65 12.72 5.69
CA GLU A 86 -10.66 11.90 4.48
C GLU A 86 -10.75 10.41 4.80
N ILE A 87 -10.02 9.93 5.83
CA ILE A 87 -10.15 8.55 6.32
C ILE A 87 -11.59 8.27 6.72
N LYS A 88 -12.21 9.15 7.50
CA LYS A 88 -13.60 9.00 7.93
C LYS A 88 -14.57 9.03 6.73
N GLU A 89 -14.29 9.85 5.71
CA GLU A 89 -15.09 9.87 4.47
C GLU A 89 -15.04 8.53 3.74
N VAL A 90 -13.84 7.92 3.62
CA VAL A 90 -13.69 6.57 3.04
C VAL A 90 -14.41 5.51 3.85
N LEU A 91 -14.27 5.53 5.17
CA LEU A 91 -14.96 4.57 6.05
C LEU A 91 -16.49 4.72 5.93
N CYS A 92 -16.98 5.96 5.86
CA CYS A 92 -18.39 6.25 5.65
C CYS A 92 -18.89 5.75 4.27
N LEU A 93 -18.08 5.93 3.22
CA LEU A 93 -18.36 5.41 1.89
C LEU A 93 -18.57 3.90 1.93
N ILE A 94 -17.62 3.16 2.51
CA ILE A 94 -17.66 1.69 2.58
C ILE A 94 -18.93 1.20 3.30
N ARG A 95 -19.24 1.79 4.44
CA ARG A 95 -20.31 1.28 5.29
C ARG A 95 -21.70 1.77 4.92
N ASN A 96 -21.81 3.04 4.55
CA ASN A 96 -23.10 3.72 4.49
C ASN A 96 -23.54 4.03 3.05
N THR A 97 -22.63 4.51 2.20
CA THR A 97 -23.00 5.05 0.89
C THR A 97 -22.86 4.06 -0.24
N ALA A 98 -21.96 3.13 -0.15
CA ALA A 98 -21.68 2.13 -1.18
C ALA A 98 -21.87 0.68 -0.69
N ASN A 99 -22.60 0.47 0.39
CA ASN A 99 -22.93 -0.85 0.91
C ASN A 99 -24.05 -1.51 0.08
N PHE A 100 -23.74 -1.82 -1.17
CA PHE A 100 -24.65 -2.51 -2.08
C PHE A 100 -24.43 -4.02 -2.06
N PRO A 101 -25.45 -4.82 -2.39
CA PRO A 101 -25.29 -6.27 -2.57
C PRO A 101 -24.30 -6.55 -3.70
N PHE A 102 -23.54 -7.62 -3.55
CA PHE A 102 -22.49 -8.04 -4.49
C PHE A 102 -21.29 -7.07 -4.62
N VAL A 103 -21.22 -6.01 -3.83
CA VAL A 103 -20.05 -5.12 -3.74
C VAL A 103 -19.23 -5.51 -2.50
N GLN A 104 -17.97 -5.82 -2.72
CA GLN A 104 -17.01 -6.13 -1.68
C GLN A 104 -15.85 -5.15 -1.73
N PHE A 105 -15.48 -4.60 -0.58
CA PHE A 105 -14.34 -3.73 -0.44
C PHE A 105 -13.14 -4.51 0.12
N ILE A 106 -11.99 -4.33 -0.51
CA ILE A 106 -10.69 -4.79 -0.02
C ILE A 106 -9.85 -3.53 0.19
N VAL A 107 -9.48 -3.30 1.44
CA VAL A 107 -8.81 -2.07 1.86
C VAL A 107 -7.42 -2.40 2.37
N ALA A 108 -6.39 -1.78 1.78
CA ALA A 108 -5.03 -1.90 2.25
C ALA A 108 -4.61 -0.61 2.97
N TYR A 109 -4.06 -0.74 4.17
CA TYR A 109 -3.63 0.41 4.98
C TYR A 109 -2.63 0.00 6.07
N ASP A 110 -1.83 0.96 6.50
CA ASP A 110 -1.03 0.85 7.71
C ASP A 110 -1.93 1.11 8.93
N LYS A 111 -2.20 0.06 9.71
CA LYS A 111 -3.10 0.12 10.86
C LYS A 111 -2.62 1.09 11.92
N ASP A 112 -1.34 1.06 12.23
CA ASP A 112 -0.77 1.89 13.29
C ASP A 112 -0.88 3.37 12.94
N TYR A 113 -0.56 3.72 11.68
CA TYR A 113 -0.69 5.08 11.19
C TYR A 113 -2.15 5.58 11.20
N VAL A 114 -3.07 4.78 10.69
CA VAL A 114 -4.50 5.14 10.65
C VAL A 114 -5.06 5.31 12.07
N CYS A 115 -4.72 4.39 12.99
CA CYS A 115 -5.13 4.49 14.40
C CYS A 115 -4.56 5.75 15.08
N GLU A 116 -3.28 6.06 14.85
CA GLU A 116 -2.67 7.26 15.41
C GLU A 116 -3.33 8.53 14.88
N THR A 117 -3.59 8.59 13.57
CA THR A 117 -4.25 9.73 12.92
C THR A 117 -5.67 9.95 13.48
N LEU A 118 -6.46 8.89 13.61
CA LEU A 118 -7.80 8.95 14.18
C LEU A 118 -7.79 9.33 15.67
N LYS A 119 -6.79 8.87 16.43
CA LYS A 119 -6.61 9.20 17.85
C LYS A 119 -6.29 10.67 18.04
N ARG A 120 -5.42 11.26 17.22
CA ARG A 120 -5.12 12.70 17.21
C ARG A 120 -6.35 13.55 16.91
N ASP A 121 -7.29 13.01 16.12
CA ASP A 121 -8.55 13.67 15.79
C ASP A 121 -9.68 13.42 16.84
N GLY A 122 -9.33 12.86 18.00
CA GLY A 122 -10.24 12.71 19.15
C GLY A 122 -11.04 11.42 19.21
N ILE A 123 -10.71 10.42 18.39
CA ILE A 123 -11.27 9.08 18.52
C ILE A 123 -10.51 8.32 19.60
N TYR A 124 -11.14 8.14 20.76
CA TYR A 124 -10.51 7.55 21.93
C TYR A 124 -9.99 6.13 21.71
N ASN A 125 -10.75 5.29 20.99
CA ASN A 125 -10.36 3.91 20.67
C ASN A 125 -10.50 3.67 19.16
N PRO A 126 -9.45 3.96 18.37
CA PRO A 126 -9.47 3.83 16.92
C PRO A 126 -9.65 2.38 16.45
N GLU A 127 -9.10 1.39 17.15
CA GLU A 127 -9.21 -0.02 16.77
C GLU A 127 -10.67 -0.48 16.81
N LEU A 128 -11.34 -0.28 17.94
CA LEU A 128 -12.78 -0.58 18.06
C LEU A 128 -13.64 0.28 17.10
N TYR A 129 -13.13 1.44 16.71
CA TYR A 129 -13.80 2.26 15.70
C TYR A 129 -13.72 1.63 14.33
N LEU A 130 -12.53 1.12 13.92
CA LEU A 130 -12.30 0.45 12.64
C LEU A 130 -13.06 -0.87 12.52
N GLU A 131 -13.18 -1.64 13.59
CA GLU A 131 -13.97 -2.90 13.64
C GLU A 131 -15.43 -2.70 13.20
N LYS A 132 -15.97 -1.50 13.33
CA LYS A 132 -17.33 -1.19 12.88
C LYS A 132 -17.45 -1.15 11.36
N PHE A 133 -16.34 -1.01 10.65
CA PHE A 133 -16.30 -0.85 9.19
C PHE A 133 -15.77 -2.09 8.50
N PHE A 134 -14.83 -2.80 9.12
CA PHE A 134 -14.19 -3.97 8.56
C PHE A 134 -14.64 -5.24 9.29
N ASN A 135 -15.26 -6.15 8.53
CA ASN A 135 -15.73 -7.43 9.07
C ASN A 135 -14.56 -8.41 9.30
N THR A 136 -13.49 -8.27 8.54
CA THR A 136 -12.32 -9.14 8.60
C THR A 136 -11.08 -8.30 8.38
N GLU A 137 -10.10 -8.49 9.22
CA GLU A 137 -8.77 -7.88 9.09
C GLU A 137 -7.75 -8.98 8.93
N ILE A 138 -6.86 -8.83 7.95
CA ILE A 138 -5.79 -9.78 7.66
C ILE A 138 -4.46 -9.02 7.72
N SER A 139 -3.64 -9.37 8.70
CA SER A 139 -2.28 -8.83 8.77
C SER A 139 -1.41 -9.53 7.74
N LEU A 140 -0.75 -8.75 6.88
CA LEU A 140 0.21 -9.30 5.95
C LEU A 140 1.47 -9.74 6.71
N PRO A 141 1.99 -10.94 6.45
CA PRO A 141 3.23 -11.38 7.06
C PRO A 141 4.39 -10.48 6.64
N LYS A 142 5.36 -10.28 7.54
CA LYS A 142 6.62 -9.64 7.17
C LYS A 142 7.32 -10.51 6.13
N SER A 143 8.03 -9.85 5.20
CA SER A 143 8.86 -10.58 4.23
C SER A 143 9.93 -11.38 4.97
N GLU A 144 10.09 -12.65 4.61
CA GLU A 144 11.17 -13.46 5.14
C GLU A 144 12.52 -12.87 4.74
N GLU A 145 13.46 -12.86 5.68
CA GLU A 145 14.82 -12.33 5.44
C GLU A 145 15.47 -12.97 4.22
N ARG A 146 15.28 -14.27 4.03
CA ARG A 146 15.79 -15.00 2.89
C ARG A 146 15.27 -14.48 1.54
N ILE A 147 14.00 -14.08 1.48
CA ILE A 147 13.40 -13.50 0.26
C ILE A 147 14.03 -12.15 -0.03
N ILE A 148 14.21 -11.33 1.01
CA ILE A 148 14.84 -10.00 0.92
C ILE A 148 16.29 -10.14 0.43
N CYS A 149 17.05 -11.08 0.99
CA CYS A 149 18.44 -11.33 0.62
C CYS A 149 18.57 -11.83 -0.83
N ASN A 150 17.73 -12.77 -1.24
CA ASN A 150 17.75 -13.29 -2.61
C ASN A 150 17.40 -12.20 -3.63
N GLU A 151 16.42 -11.36 -3.33
CA GLU A 151 16.06 -10.24 -4.21
C GLU A 151 17.19 -9.22 -4.30
N LEU A 152 17.85 -8.90 -3.18
CA LEU A 152 19.01 -8.03 -3.15
C LEU A 152 20.15 -8.60 -3.97
N LEU A 153 20.51 -9.86 -3.73
CA LEU A 153 21.57 -10.56 -4.46
C LEU A 153 21.32 -10.57 -5.98
N THR A 154 20.08 -10.87 -6.38
CA THR A 154 19.67 -10.89 -7.79
C THR A 154 19.88 -9.54 -8.47
N ARG A 155 19.52 -8.45 -7.80
CA ARG A 155 19.64 -7.09 -8.34
C ARG A 155 21.08 -6.61 -8.38
N ILE A 156 21.82 -6.82 -7.29
CA ILE A 156 23.22 -6.38 -7.18
C ILE A 156 24.10 -7.14 -8.17
N SER A 157 23.97 -8.46 -8.27
CA SER A 157 24.77 -9.27 -9.21
C SER A 157 24.55 -8.84 -10.66
N LYS A 158 23.31 -8.46 -11.01
CA LYS A 158 23.02 -7.91 -12.34
C LYS A 158 23.74 -6.59 -12.58
N THR A 159 23.69 -5.67 -11.61
CA THR A 159 24.35 -4.37 -11.71
C THR A 159 25.87 -4.51 -11.79
N ILE A 160 26.46 -5.33 -10.93
CA ILE A 160 27.90 -5.58 -10.90
C ILE A 160 28.35 -6.21 -12.23
N ASN A 161 27.61 -7.16 -12.75
CA ASN A 161 27.93 -7.74 -14.06
C ASN A 161 27.85 -6.71 -15.20
N THR A 162 26.81 -5.87 -15.18
CA THR A 162 26.59 -4.89 -16.25
C THR A 162 27.60 -3.74 -16.22
N ILE A 163 27.89 -3.20 -15.05
CA ILE A 163 28.74 -2.00 -14.89
C ILE A 163 30.20 -2.36 -14.71
N TRP A 164 30.50 -3.33 -13.87
CA TRP A 164 31.86 -3.71 -13.49
C TRP A 164 32.44 -4.84 -14.32
N GLY A 165 31.62 -5.53 -15.15
CA GLY A 165 32.05 -6.63 -15.98
C GLY A 165 32.39 -7.91 -15.20
N ILE A 166 31.96 -8.02 -13.94
CA ILE A 166 32.26 -9.13 -13.04
C ILE A 166 31.16 -10.21 -13.23
N PRO A 167 31.52 -11.49 -13.36
CA PRO A 167 30.54 -12.59 -13.48
C PRO A 167 29.58 -12.60 -12.28
N LYS A 168 28.30 -12.95 -12.53
CA LYS A 168 27.28 -13.02 -11.49
C LYS A 168 27.56 -14.07 -10.42
N GLU A 169 28.35 -15.08 -10.79
CA GLU A 169 28.75 -16.23 -9.98
C GLU A 169 29.96 -15.91 -9.09
N ASP A 170 30.50 -14.68 -9.15
CA ASP A 170 31.62 -14.28 -8.30
C ASP A 170 31.24 -14.38 -6.83
N THR A 171 32.01 -15.11 -6.06
CA THR A 171 31.75 -15.41 -4.64
C THR A 171 31.70 -14.13 -3.81
N ARG A 172 32.46 -13.09 -4.16
CA ARG A 172 32.48 -11.79 -3.47
C ARG A 172 31.10 -11.15 -3.45
N ILE A 173 30.29 -11.31 -4.50
CA ILE A 173 28.94 -10.78 -4.58
C ILE A 173 28.03 -11.50 -3.57
N HIS A 174 28.17 -12.81 -3.48
CA HIS A 174 27.43 -13.61 -2.52
C HIS A 174 27.81 -13.26 -1.07
N ASP A 175 29.13 -13.15 -0.81
CA ASP A 175 29.66 -12.87 0.52
C ASP A 175 29.33 -11.45 1.04
N MET A 176 28.98 -10.51 0.16
CA MET A 176 28.45 -9.20 0.56
C MET A 176 27.04 -9.29 1.19
N VAL A 177 26.22 -10.22 0.74
CA VAL A 177 24.82 -10.36 1.15
C VAL A 177 24.67 -11.43 2.23
N TYR A 178 25.43 -12.52 2.13
CA TYR A 178 25.36 -13.67 3.02
C TYR A 178 26.67 -13.86 3.79
N TYR A 179 26.55 -14.10 5.09
CA TYR A 179 27.67 -14.51 5.93
C TYR A 179 27.70 -16.01 6.09
N ARG A 180 28.84 -16.60 5.93
CA ARG A 180 29.10 -17.99 6.24
C ARG A 180 29.68 -18.05 7.65
N SER A 181 28.92 -18.51 8.66
CA SER A 181 29.51 -18.82 9.95
C SER A 181 30.45 -20.03 9.79
N ASP A 182 31.66 -19.93 10.32
CA ASP A 182 32.64 -21.02 10.32
C ASP A 182 32.26 -22.16 11.26
N ASP A 183 31.08 -22.13 11.88
CA ASP A 183 30.57 -23.18 12.75
C ASP A 183 30.03 -24.34 11.91
N TYR A 184 30.86 -25.40 11.81
CA TYR A 184 30.65 -26.61 11.02
C TYR A 184 29.40 -27.44 11.40
N THR A 185 28.61 -27.02 12.36
CA THR A 185 27.47 -27.81 12.87
C THR A 185 26.11 -27.38 12.37
N ASN A 186 25.97 -26.17 11.81
CA ASN A 186 24.71 -25.71 11.22
C ASN A 186 25.03 -24.84 9.99
N SER A 187 24.70 -25.35 8.82
CA SER A 187 24.77 -24.63 7.55
C SER A 187 23.69 -23.53 7.42
N ILE A 188 23.55 -22.71 8.46
CA ILE A 188 22.67 -21.55 8.42
C ILE A 188 23.50 -20.42 7.81
N ILE A 189 23.19 -20.11 6.56
CA ILE A 189 23.69 -18.94 5.88
C ILE A 189 22.93 -17.74 6.47
N ASP A 190 23.53 -17.08 7.44
CA ASP A 190 22.94 -15.88 8.04
C ASP A 190 23.18 -14.67 7.17
N CYS A 191 22.13 -13.91 6.90
CA CYS A 191 22.21 -12.58 6.29
C CYS A 191 22.76 -11.59 7.31
N ILE A 192 24.00 -11.10 7.16
CA ILE A 192 24.60 -10.21 8.17
C ILE A 192 23.99 -8.83 8.21
N LEU A 193 23.69 -8.26 7.07
CA LEU A 193 23.38 -6.82 6.95
C LEU A 193 21.90 -6.56 6.65
N VAL A 194 21.25 -7.44 5.91
CA VAL A 194 19.90 -7.23 5.41
C VAL A 194 18.88 -7.10 6.54
N PRO A 195 18.85 -7.95 7.59
CA PRO A 195 17.85 -7.83 8.66
C PRO A 195 17.96 -6.56 9.50
N LYS A 196 19.09 -5.87 9.43
CA LYS A 196 19.34 -4.65 10.23
C LYS A 196 19.07 -3.35 9.47
N ILE A 197 18.99 -3.43 8.14
CA ILE A 197 18.94 -2.26 7.26
C ILE A 197 17.77 -2.33 6.30
N LEU A 198 17.51 -3.49 5.72
CA LEU A 198 16.49 -3.71 4.70
C LEU A 198 15.41 -4.67 5.23
N TYR A 199 14.22 -4.14 5.49
CA TYR A 199 13.11 -4.89 6.08
C TYR A 199 12.06 -5.30 5.05
N THR A 200 12.06 -4.65 3.89
CA THR A 200 11.05 -4.85 2.86
C THR A 200 11.67 -4.90 1.46
N ILE A 201 10.96 -5.47 0.50
CA ILE A 201 11.36 -5.42 -0.92
C ILE A 201 11.47 -3.98 -1.43
N ARG A 202 10.67 -3.05 -0.91
CA ARG A 202 10.77 -1.61 -1.23
C ARG A 202 12.12 -1.04 -0.78
N ASP A 203 12.62 -1.45 0.38
CA ASP A 203 13.95 -1.04 0.84
C ASP A 203 15.05 -1.59 -0.07
N VAL A 204 14.94 -2.85 -0.49
CA VAL A 204 15.87 -3.45 -1.45
C VAL A 204 15.90 -2.67 -2.77
N ILE A 205 14.75 -2.29 -3.29
CA ILE A 205 14.66 -1.51 -4.54
C ILE A 205 15.34 -0.14 -4.37
N ARG A 206 15.09 0.56 -3.27
CA ARG A 206 15.70 1.86 -2.97
C ARG A 206 17.21 1.75 -2.84
N PHE A 207 17.68 0.77 -2.07
CA PHE A 207 19.10 0.49 -1.90
C PHE A 207 19.77 0.17 -3.24
N HIS A 208 19.17 -0.73 -4.02
CA HIS A 208 19.68 -1.10 -5.34
C HIS A 208 19.75 0.09 -6.30
N ASN A 209 18.73 0.95 -6.34
CA ASN A 209 18.74 2.13 -7.21
C ASN A 209 19.88 3.08 -6.86
N LEU A 210 20.15 3.27 -5.56
CA LEU A 210 21.26 4.09 -5.11
C LEU A 210 22.60 3.42 -5.40
N PHE A 211 22.72 2.11 -5.19
CA PHE A 211 23.91 1.33 -5.54
C PHE A 211 24.20 1.40 -7.04
N TYR A 212 23.19 1.26 -7.88
CA TYR A 212 23.31 1.38 -9.33
C TYR A 212 23.84 2.76 -9.74
N LEU A 213 23.22 3.83 -9.24
CA LEU A 213 23.63 5.21 -9.54
C LEU A 213 25.08 5.49 -9.13
N LEU A 214 25.46 5.09 -7.92
CA LEU A 214 26.83 5.26 -7.45
C LEU A 214 27.82 4.40 -8.27
N SER A 215 27.44 3.16 -8.60
CA SER A 215 28.29 2.29 -9.43
C SER A 215 28.58 2.90 -10.80
N GLU A 216 27.59 3.50 -11.48
CA GLU A 216 27.80 4.22 -12.74
C GLU A 216 28.76 5.41 -12.54
N THR A 217 28.48 6.26 -11.55
CA THR A 217 29.28 7.46 -11.29
C THR A 217 30.74 7.14 -10.97
N TYR A 218 30.97 6.16 -10.09
CA TYR A 218 32.35 5.81 -9.69
C TYR A 218 33.08 4.99 -10.73
N LYS A 219 32.39 4.20 -11.56
CA LYS A 219 33.04 3.47 -12.66
C LYS A 219 33.61 4.42 -13.72
N GLU A 220 32.92 5.50 -14.02
CA GLU A 220 33.39 6.53 -14.95
C GLU A 220 34.64 7.25 -14.39
N GLN A 221 34.73 7.41 -13.07
CA GLN A 221 35.84 8.06 -12.37
C GLN A 221 36.96 7.09 -12.00
N SER A 222 36.77 5.78 -12.12
CA SER A 222 37.69 4.74 -11.60
C SER A 222 39.00 4.63 -12.32
N ALA A 223 39.28 5.43 -13.35
CA ALA A 223 40.63 5.59 -13.90
C ALA A 223 41.61 6.26 -12.91
N GLU A 224 41.11 6.90 -11.85
CA GLU A 224 41.88 7.64 -10.85
C GLU A 224 41.67 7.14 -9.39
N THR A 225 40.71 6.25 -9.14
CA THR A 225 40.34 5.78 -7.77
C THR A 225 40.31 4.26 -7.71
N GLU A 226 40.96 3.69 -6.68
CA GLU A 226 40.93 2.24 -6.37
C GLU A 226 39.66 1.79 -5.69
N ILE A 227 38.49 2.43 -5.96
CA ILE A 227 37.21 2.08 -5.34
C ILE A 227 36.62 0.87 -6.05
N GLU A 228 36.36 -0.19 -5.28
CA GLU A 228 35.70 -1.40 -5.76
C GLU A 228 34.18 -1.35 -5.46
N PHE A 229 33.40 -2.19 -6.17
CA PHE A 229 31.94 -2.32 -5.95
C PHE A 229 31.59 -2.71 -4.52
N GLN A 230 32.46 -3.44 -3.82
CA GLN A 230 32.29 -3.84 -2.42
C GLN A 230 32.32 -2.62 -1.49
N ASP A 231 33.23 -1.67 -1.74
CA ASP A 231 33.36 -0.46 -0.93
C ASP A 231 32.08 0.38 -1.02
N LEU A 232 31.50 0.50 -2.21
CA LEU A 232 30.25 1.21 -2.41
C LEU A 232 29.08 0.52 -1.68
N PHE A 233 29.03 -0.80 -1.72
CA PHE A 233 28.01 -1.57 -1.02
C PHE A 233 28.08 -1.34 0.49
N TYR A 234 29.25 -1.49 1.10
CA TYR A 234 29.43 -1.30 2.55
C TYR A 234 29.21 0.14 2.97
N LEU A 235 29.61 1.11 2.15
CA LEU A 235 29.35 2.53 2.40
C LEU A 235 27.84 2.81 2.50
N LEU A 236 27.05 2.25 1.59
CA LEU A 236 25.60 2.38 1.61
C LEU A 236 24.98 1.69 2.82
N CYS A 237 25.43 0.50 3.16
CA CYS A 237 24.97 -0.21 4.35
C CYS A 237 25.20 0.61 5.63
N HIS A 238 26.36 1.26 5.73
CA HIS A 238 26.68 2.11 6.88
C HIS A 238 25.79 3.35 6.96
N LYS A 239 25.56 4.01 5.84
CA LYS A 239 24.72 5.22 5.75
C LYS A 239 23.26 4.93 6.11
N ASP A 240 22.67 3.89 5.55
CA ASP A 240 21.28 3.50 5.83
C ASP A 240 21.10 3.00 7.28
N GLY A 241 22.10 2.33 7.84
CA GLY A 241 22.08 1.90 9.24
C GLY A 241 22.16 3.04 10.25
N GLN A 242 22.73 4.20 9.90
CA GLN A 242 22.75 5.39 10.75
C GLN A 242 21.46 6.21 10.65
N ALA A 243 20.84 6.26 9.47
CA ALA A 243 19.62 7.05 9.25
C ALA A 243 18.37 6.48 9.95
N ARG A 244 18.45 5.24 10.43
CA ARG A 244 17.31 4.52 11.04
C ARG A 244 17.47 4.25 12.54
N ARG A 245 18.50 4.82 13.18
CA ARG A 245 18.65 4.88 14.64
C ARG A 245 18.14 6.20 15.17
#